data_2a6b78b18c367e9b38f636f0207385ca
#
_entry.id   2a6b78b18c367e9b38f636f0207385ca
#
_cell.length_a   1.000
_cell.length_b   1.000
_cell.length_c   1.000
_cell.angle_alpha   90.00
_cell.angle_beta   90.00
_cell.angle_gamma   90.00
#
_symmetry.space_group_name_H-M   'P 1'
#
loop_
_entity.id
_entity.type
_entity.pdbx_description
1 polymer ?
#
loop_
_entity_poly.entity_id
_entity_poly.type
_entity_poly.pdbx_seq_one_letter_code
_entity_poly.pdbx_strand_id
1 'polypeptide(L)'
;MTREAKLVVVDAENDLAILKVASEATPFPFLAVQGKLDPTPGSDAFTIGFPDPEDLGLTPKTTKGSITALAGFQDDPRHYQTSVQIQPGNSGGPLIDESGHVVGVTTLTINAMKQAERKGYLPQNINYAVKSSYLLELFKKVPGTLLGAKLSGLQPRHFRDLQKEAEAAVMLVYSITNPAPAAPAPQGLQSPM
;
A
#
# COMPACT_ATOMS: atom_id res chain seq x y z
N MET A 1 -0.35 12.00 -15.47
CA MET A 1 -1.48 12.95 -15.21
C MET A 1 -1.62 13.09 -13.70
N THR A 2 -1.60 14.29 -13.14
CA THR A 2 -1.71 14.53 -11.69
C THR A 2 -3.15 14.94 -11.36
N ARG A 3 -3.67 14.49 -10.23
CA ARG A 3 -5.02 14.78 -9.75
C ARG A 3 -5.01 15.05 -8.25
N GLU A 4 -5.91 15.91 -7.82
CA GLU A 4 -6.16 16.14 -6.40
C GLU A 4 -6.93 14.96 -5.80
N ALA A 5 -6.50 14.50 -4.63
CA ALA A 5 -7.17 13.48 -3.85
C ALA A 5 -7.54 14.04 -2.48
N LYS A 6 -8.72 13.66 -1.98
CA LYS A 6 -9.21 14.06 -0.65
C LYS A 6 -9.25 12.85 0.27
N LEU A 7 -8.75 13.01 1.48
CA LEU A 7 -8.86 12.01 2.52
C LEU A 7 -10.34 11.86 2.92
N VAL A 8 -10.86 10.63 2.88
CA VAL A 8 -12.25 10.31 3.21
C VAL A 8 -12.35 9.67 4.59
N VAL A 9 -11.52 8.67 4.84
CA VAL A 9 -11.50 7.95 6.11
C VAL A 9 -10.11 7.39 6.38
N VAL A 10 -9.74 7.32 7.66
CA VAL A 10 -8.48 6.75 8.15
C VAL A 10 -8.79 5.65 9.16
N ASP A 11 -8.00 4.61 9.11
CA ASP A 11 -7.88 3.58 10.13
C ASP A 11 -6.42 3.56 10.60
N ALA A 12 -6.12 4.35 11.63
CA ALA A 12 -4.76 4.49 12.15
C ALA A 12 -4.25 3.20 12.83
N GLU A 13 -5.15 2.33 13.29
CA GLU A 13 -4.77 1.07 13.91
C GLU A 13 -4.22 0.07 12.88
N ASN A 14 -4.81 0.06 11.68
CA ASN A 14 -4.42 -0.84 10.60
C ASN A 14 -3.55 -0.15 9.54
N ASP A 15 -3.16 1.11 9.75
CA ASP A 15 -2.37 1.91 8.80
C ASP A 15 -3.01 1.98 7.41
N LEU A 16 -4.32 2.19 7.36
CA LEU A 16 -5.10 2.28 6.13
C LEU A 16 -5.78 3.65 6.00
N ALA A 17 -5.88 4.11 4.75
CA ALA A 17 -6.67 5.30 4.43
C ALA A 17 -7.41 5.12 3.11
N ILE A 18 -8.58 5.74 2.99
CA ILE A 18 -9.31 5.84 1.73
C ILE A 18 -9.27 7.28 1.25
N LEU A 19 -8.78 7.44 0.02
CA LEU A 19 -8.73 8.70 -0.68
C LEU A 19 -9.77 8.71 -1.80
N LYS A 20 -10.41 9.86 -2.00
CA LYS A 20 -11.31 10.10 -3.13
C LYS A 20 -10.65 11.01 -4.14
N VAL A 21 -10.44 10.50 -5.34
CA VAL A 21 -9.96 11.28 -6.48
C VAL A 21 -11.15 11.86 -7.24
N ALA A 22 -11.04 13.09 -7.72
CA ALA A 22 -12.07 13.70 -8.56
C ALA A 22 -12.29 12.85 -9.82
N SER A 23 -13.55 12.43 -10.04
CA SER A 23 -13.93 11.62 -11.19
C SER A 23 -14.14 12.51 -12.41
N GLU A 24 -13.65 12.06 -13.55
CA GLU A 24 -14.03 12.56 -14.85
C GLU A 24 -15.07 11.64 -15.51
N ALA A 25 -15.44 11.95 -16.74
CA ALA A 25 -16.44 11.19 -17.49
C ALA A 25 -16.08 9.71 -17.69
N THR A 26 -14.78 9.36 -17.63
CA THR A 26 -14.31 7.99 -17.82
C THR A 26 -13.95 7.38 -16.46
N PRO A 27 -14.51 6.23 -16.10
CA PRO A 27 -14.13 5.51 -14.87
C PRO A 27 -12.63 5.16 -14.86
N PHE A 28 -12.00 5.28 -13.71
CA PHE A 28 -10.64 4.79 -13.54
C PHE A 28 -10.58 3.26 -13.59
N PRO A 29 -9.51 2.69 -14.15
CA PRO A 29 -9.20 1.27 -13.94
C PRO A 29 -9.15 0.94 -12.45
N PHE A 30 -9.57 -0.24 -12.07
CA PHE A 30 -9.60 -0.68 -10.68
C PHE A 30 -9.23 -2.16 -10.56
N LEU A 31 -8.82 -2.58 -9.37
CA LEU A 31 -8.57 -3.96 -9.01
C LEU A 31 -9.68 -4.48 -8.10
N ALA A 32 -10.08 -5.73 -8.29
CA ALA A 32 -11.04 -6.37 -7.42
C ALA A 32 -10.38 -6.75 -6.09
N VAL A 33 -11.08 -6.48 -4.98
CA VAL A 33 -10.57 -6.78 -3.62
C VAL A 33 -11.20 -8.07 -3.11
N GLN A 34 -10.37 -9.07 -2.77
CA GLN A 34 -10.79 -10.32 -2.13
C GLN A 34 -10.70 -10.16 -0.61
N GLY A 35 -11.76 -10.50 0.11
CA GLY A 35 -11.78 -10.37 1.57
C GLY A 35 -12.49 -11.50 2.30
N LYS A 36 -12.91 -12.54 1.56
CA LYS A 36 -13.65 -13.66 2.15
C LYS A 36 -12.81 -14.93 2.36
N LEU A 37 -11.76 -15.07 1.59
CA LEU A 37 -10.88 -16.24 1.62
C LEU A 37 -9.45 -15.77 1.81
N ASP A 38 -8.78 -16.33 2.81
CA ASP A 38 -7.34 -16.15 2.93
C ASP A 38 -6.62 -16.92 1.81
N PRO A 39 -5.54 -16.38 1.24
CA PRO A 39 -4.69 -17.12 0.31
C PRO A 39 -4.05 -18.32 1.02
N THR A 40 -3.69 -19.33 0.26
CA THR A 40 -2.95 -20.47 0.80
C THR A 40 -1.49 -20.08 1.02
N PRO A 41 -0.86 -20.39 2.18
CA PRO A 41 0.58 -20.22 2.34
C PRO A 41 1.36 -20.95 1.25
N GLY A 42 2.31 -20.28 0.62
CA GLY A 42 3.05 -20.76 -0.54
C GLY A 42 2.49 -20.31 -1.88
N SER A 43 1.25 -19.75 -1.94
CA SER A 43 0.69 -19.22 -3.20
C SER A 43 1.46 -17.99 -3.68
N ASP A 44 1.55 -17.87 -5.00
CA ASP A 44 2.22 -16.75 -5.66
C ASP A 44 1.46 -15.43 -5.39
N ALA A 45 2.25 -14.38 -5.20
CA ALA A 45 1.73 -13.03 -5.07
C ALA A 45 2.71 -12.02 -5.67
N PHE A 46 2.21 -10.84 -5.99
CA PHE A 46 3.04 -9.74 -6.45
C PHE A 46 2.50 -8.39 -5.93
N THR A 47 3.37 -7.41 -5.93
CA THR A 47 2.99 -6.01 -5.72
C THR A 47 3.49 -5.16 -6.86
N ILE A 48 2.89 -4.00 -7.04
CA ILE A 48 3.31 -2.98 -7.99
C ILE A 48 3.22 -1.61 -7.32
N GLY A 49 4.22 -0.78 -7.55
CA GLY A 49 4.30 0.54 -6.95
C GLY A 49 5.41 1.37 -7.57
N PHE A 50 5.81 2.42 -6.88
CA PHE A 50 6.79 3.40 -7.35
C PHE A 50 7.94 3.49 -6.33
N PRO A 51 8.75 2.42 -6.19
CA PRO A 51 9.87 2.45 -5.25
C PRO A 51 10.85 3.55 -5.64
N ASP A 52 11.23 4.37 -4.66
CA ASP A 52 12.23 5.41 -4.81
C ASP A 52 12.05 6.24 -6.10
N PRO A 53 10.95 7.00 -6.23
CA PRO A 53 10.63 7.68 -7.48
C PRO A 53 11.63 8.77 -7.86
N GLU A 54 12.43 9.28 -6.91
CA GLU A 54 13.47 10.26 -7.15
C GLU A 54 14.65 9.65 -7.91
N ASP A 55 15.11 8.45 -7.51
CA ASP A 55 16.23 7.77 -8.12
C ASP A 55 15.81 6.81 -9.25
N LEU A 56 14.71 6.10 -9.09
CA LEU A 56 14.25 5.07 -10.03
C LEU A 56 13.20 5.54 -11.04
N GLY A 57 12.74 6.78 -10.92
CA GLY A 57 11.76 7.39 -11.82
C GLY A 57 10.32 6.91 -11.61
N LEU A 58 9.40 7.51 -12.38
CA LEU A 58 7.95 7.35 -12.22
C LEU A 58 7.34 6.16 -12.97
N THR A 59 8.14 5.25 -13.51
CA THR A 59 7.64 4.01 -14.10
C THR A 59 7.34 3.02 -12.98
N PRO A 60 6.13 2.43 -12.90
CA PRO A 60 5.81 1.43 -11.88
C PRO A 60 6.77 0.25 -11.93
N LYS A 61 7.13 -0.30 -10.78
CA LYS A 61 7.95 -1.50 -10.65
C LYS A 61 7.13 -2.62 -10.04
N THR A 62 7.28 -3.81 -10.59
CA THR A 62 6.59 -5.02 -10.10
C THR A 62 7.59 -5.92 -9.41
N THR A 63 7.24 -6.40 -8.22
CA THR A 63 8.00 -7.43 -7.50
C THR A 63 7.13 -8.64 -7.22
N LYS A 64 7.67 -9.84 -7.44
CA LYS A 64 7.01 -11.12 -7.20
C LYS A 64 7.57 -11.84 -5.99
N GLY A 65 6.76 -12.68 -5.42
CA GLY A 65 7.09 -13.57 -4.32
C GLY A 65 5.89 -14.46 -3.99
N SER A 66 5.75 -14.83 -2.73
CA SER A 66 4.65 -15.67 -2.24
C SER A 66 4.15 -15.20 -0.88
N ILE A 67 2.94 -15.60 -0.52
CA ILE A 67 2.44 -15.50 0.85
C ILE A 67 3.15 -16.57 1.67
N THR A 68 3.88 -16.19 2.70
CA THR A 68 4.68 -17.13 3.52
C THR A 68 3.97 -17.52 4.82
N ALA A 69 3.10 -16.66 5.35
CA ALA A 69 2.26 -16.97 6.51
C ALA A 69 0.98 -16.13 6.53
N LEU A 70 -0.04 -16.64 7.23
CA LEU A 70 -1.33 -15.96 7.41
C LEU A 70 -1.36 -15.06 8.66
N ALA A 71 -0.24 -14.90 9.34
CA ALA A 71 -0.06 -13.97 10.43
C ALA A 71 1.23 -13.17 10.23
N GLY A 72 1.22 -11.95 10.75
CA GLY A 72 2.34 -11.03 10.67
C GLY A 72 3.35 -11.19 11.81
N PHE A 73 4.01 -10.10 12.15
CA PHE A 73 4.99 -10.05 13.23
C PHE A 73 4.35 -10.44 14.59
N GLN A 74 4.98 -11.37 15.31
CA GLN A 74 4.47 -11.92 16.58
C GLN A 74 3.04 -12.47 16.47
N ASP A 75 2.77 -13.18 15.38
CA ASP A 75 1.47 -13.79 15.09
C ASP A 75 0.30 -12.78 14.99
N ASP A 76 0.59 -11.53 14.62
CA ASP A 76 -0.44 -10.52 14.41
C ASP A 76 -1.43 -10.99 13.31
N PRO A 77 -2.70 -11.26 13.64
CA PRO A 77 -3.67 -11.81 12.69
C PRO A 77 -4.08 -10.84 11.59
N ARG A 78 -3.75 -9.54 11.73
CA ARG A 78 -4.10 -8.47 10.79
C ARG A 78 -3.28 -8.50 9.51
N HIS A 79 -2.15 -9.18 9.51
CA HIS A 79 -1.19 -9.14 8.44
C HIS A 79 -0.96 -10.51 7.82
N TYR A 80 -0.62 -10.51 6.52
CA TYR A 80 0.11 -11.61 5.90
C TYR A 80 1.60 -11.35 6.01
N GLN A 81 2.38 -12.41 6.18
CA GLN A 81 3.80 -12.38 5.88
C GLN A 81 4.02 -12.80 4.43
N THR A 82 4.92 -12.12 3.74
CA THR A 82 5.21 -12.36 2.33
C THR A 82 6.71 -12.25 2.03
N SER A 83 7.16 -12.99 1.03
CA SER A 83 8.50 -12.83 0.44
C SER A 83 8.55 -11.79 -0.70
N VAL A 84 7.41 -11.24 -1.09
CA VAL A 84 7.35 -10.12 -2.04
C VAL A 84 8.15 -8.96 -1.47
N GLN A 85 9.17 -8.50 -2.18
CA GLN A 85 10.01 -7.39 -1.71
C GLN A 85 9.21 -6.09 -1.68
N ILE A 86 9.20 -5.44 -0.51
CA ILE A 86 8.56 -4.15 -0.29
C ILE A 86 9.65 -3.14 0.05
N GLN A 87 9.71 -2.06 -0.71
CA GLN A 87 10.62 -0.93 -0.52
C GLN A 87 9.82 0.34 -0.29
N PRO A 88 10.43 1.41 0.26
CA PRO A 88 9.79 2.72 0.30
C PRO A 88 9.24 3.10 -1.08
N GLY A 89 7.95 3.49 -1.13
CA GLY A 89 7.22 3.74 -2.39
C GLY A 89 6.35 2.57 -2.88
N ASN A 90 6.51 1.35 -2.33
CA ASN A 90 5.57 0.25 -2.53
C ASN A 90 4.52 0.17 -1.40
N SER A 91 4.81 0.77 -0.23
CA SER A 91 3.85 0.81 0.89
C SER A 91 2.56 1.52 0.48
N GLY A 92 1.42 0.96 0.89
CA GLY A 92 0.09 1.39 0.46
C GLY A 92 -0.33 0.81 -0.89
N GLY A 93 0.58 0.11 -1.61
CA GLY A 93 0.29 -0.59 -2.84
C GLY A 93 -0.45 -1.92 -2.62
N PRO A 94 -1.04 -2.49 -3.69
CA PRO A 94 -1.77 -3.74 -3.59
C PRO A 94 -0.84 -4.94 -3.49
N LEU A 95 -1.14 -5.90 -2.61
CA LEU A 95 -0.67 -7.27 -2.71
C LEU A 95 -1.70 -8.07 -3.49
N ILE A 96 -1.30 -8.61 -4.64
CA ILE A 96 -2.20 -9.22 -5.62
C ILE A 96 -1.86 -10.70 -5.74
N ASP A 97 -2.89 -11.55 -5.72
CA ASP A 97 -2.78 -12.99 -5.92
C ASP A 97 -2.67 -13.40 -7.40
N GLU A 98 -2.49 -14.68 -7.65
CA GLU A 98 -2.41 -15.27 -9.00
C GLU A 98 -3.71 -15.20 -9.80
N SER A 99 -4.84 -14.86 -9.15
CA SER A 99 -6.14 -14.66 -9.81
C SER A 99 -6.37 -13.18 -10.18
N GLY A 100 -5.50 -12.27 -9.74
CA GLY A 100 -5.59 -10.83 -9.98
C GLY A 100 -6.42 -10.07 -8.95
N HIS A 101 -6.66 -10.66 -7.79
CA HIS A 101 -7.38 -10.00 -6.72
C HIS A 101 -6.42 -9.37 -5.70
N VAL A 102 -6.78 -8.22 -5.20
CA VAL A 102 -6.08 -7.60 -4.06
C VAL A 102 -6.43 -8.38 -2.80
N VAL A 103 -5.45 -9.07 -2.24
CA VAL A 103 -5.56 -9.84 -0.99
C VAL A 103 -5.01 -9.07 0.21
N GLY A 104 -4.27 -7.99 -0.02
CA GLY A 104 -3.73 -7.14 1.05
C GLY A 104 -3.23 -5.80 0.54
N VAL A 105 -2.86 -4.94 1.48
CA VAL A 105 -2.19 -3.66 1.24
C VAL A 105 -0.79 -3.76 1.83
N THR A 106 0.23 -3.55 1.01
CA THR A 106 1.63 -3.65 1.46
C THR A 106 1.96 -2.57 2.48
N THR A 107 2.70 -2.93 3.52
CA THR A 107 3.12 -1.98 4.56
C THR A 107 4.57 -2.25 4.97
N LEU A 108 5.31 -1.17 5.21
CA LEU A 108 6.60 -1.23 5.90
C LEU A 108 6.32 -1.18 7.40
N THR A 109 6.28 -2.33 8.05
CA THR A 109 5.99 -2.38 9.47
C THR A 109 7.11 -1.71 10.26
N ILE A 110 6.76 -0.69 11.05
CA ILE A 110 7.67 -0.02 12.01
C ILE A 110 8.41 -1.06 12.90
N ASN A 111 7.77 -2.20 13.13
CA ASN A 111 8.34 -3.31 13.88
C ASN A 111 9.53 -3.99 13.19
N ALA A 112 9.59 -4.02 11.86
CA ALA A 112 10.76 -4.56 11.14
C ALA A 112 11.98 -3.66 11.34
N MET A 113 11.81 -2.33 11.35
CA MET A 113 12.89 -1.38 11.63
C MET A 113 13.36 -1.49 13.07
N LYS A 114 12.44 -1.51 14.05
CA LYS A 114 12.79 -1.71 15.47
C LYS A 114 13.46 -3.06 15.74
N GLN A 115 13.10 -4.08 14.98
CA GLN A 115 13.73 -5.39 15.08
C GLN A 115 15.15 -5.38 14.52
N ALA A 116 15.39 -4.66 13.42
CA ALA A 116 16.71 -4.45 12.86
C ALA A 116 17.63 -3.70 13.85
N GLU A 117 17.14 -2.64 14.47
CA GLU A 117 17.86 -1.91 15.51
C GLU A 117 18.22 -2.80 16.70
N ARG A 118 17.28 -3.66 17.14
CA ARG A 118 17.49 -4.54 18.29
C ARG A 118 18.39 -5.75 18.02
N LYS A 119 18.32 -6.31 16.80
CA LYS A 119 19.04 -7.53 16.43
C LYS A 119 20.33 -7.27 15.64
N GLY A 120 20.56 -6.02 15.19
CA GLY A 120 21.73 -5.66 14.40
C GLY A 120 21.74 -6.18 12.97
N TYR A 121 20.61 -6.72 12.47
CA TYR A 121 20.43 -7.14 11.08
C TYR A 121 18.98 -6.94 10.63
N LEU A 122 18.79 -6.61 9.36
CA LEU A 122 17.49 -6.60 8.72
C LEU A 122 17.14 -8.02 8.23
N PRO A 123 16.03 -8.61 8.68
CA PRO A 123 15.56 -9.85 8.09
C PRO A 123 15.34 -9.64 6.59
N GLN A 124 15.97 -10.48 5.76
CA GLN A 124 15.75 -10.43 4.33
C GLN A 124 14.51 -11.26 3.97
N ASN A 125 13.76 -10.80 2.97
CA ASN A 125 12.57 -11.49 2.44
C ASN A 125 11.43 -11.72 3.47
N ILE A 126 11.38 -10.91 4.52
CA ILE A 126 10.27 -10.88 5.47
C ILE A 126 9.59 -9.53 5.35
N ASN A 127 8.47 -9.50 4.66
CA ASN A 127 7.66 -8.31 4.43
C ASN A 127 6.23 -8.61 4.86
N TYR A 128 5.41 -7.57 5.00
CA TYR A 128 4.07 -7.70 5.51
C TYR A 128 3.08 -6.93 4.65
N ALA A 129 1.82 -7.39 4.67
CA ALA A 129 0.70 -6.69 4.09
C ALA A 129 -0.50 -6.78 5.02
N VAL A 130 -1.20 -5.66 5.21
CA VAL A 130 -2.49 -5.65 5.90
C VAL A 130 -3.49 -6.43 5.08
N LYS A 131 -4.22 -7.35 5.68
CA LYS A 131 -5.23 -8.16 4.99
C LYS A 131 -6.33 -7.29 4.39
N SER A 132 -6.74 -7.62 3.19
CA SER A 132 -7.81 -6.91 2.47
C SER A 132 -9.16 -6.93 3.18
N SER A 133 -9.40 -7.87 4.10
CA SER A 133 -10.59 -7.87 4.95
C SER A 133 -10.72 -6.58 5.77
N TYR A 134 -9.63 -6.05 6.30
CA TYR A 134 -9.63 -4.77 7.03
C TYR A 134 -9.88 -3.58 6.09
N LEU A 135 -9.36 -3.61 4.87
CA LEU A 135 -9.69 -2.62 3.85
C LEU A 135 -11.18 -2.63 3.51
N LEU A 136 -11.80 -3.81 3.37
CA LEU A 136 -13.23 -3.92 3.10
C LEU A 136 -14.08 -3.43 4.28
N GLU A 137 -13.66 -3.65 5.52
CA GLU A 137 -14.33 -3.07 6.69
C GLU A 137 -14.23 -1.54 6.71
N LEU A 138 -13.07 -1.01 6.30
CA LEU A 138 -12.90 0.44 6.18
C LEU A 138 -13.80 1.04 5.10
N PHE A 139 -13.97 0.36 3.96
CA PHE A 139 -14.89 0.79 2.89
C PHE A 139 -16.34 0.88 3.35
N LYS A 140 -16.80 0.03 4.27
CA LYS A 140 -18.16 0.09 4.82
C LYS A 140 -18.44 1.40 5.57
N LYS A 141 -17.39 2.09 6.05
CA LYS A 141 -17.51 3.38 6.74
C LYS A 141 -17.70 4.55 5.76
N VAL A 142 -17.55 4.33 4.45
CA VAL A 142 -17.68 5.37 3.42
C VAL A 142 -19.10 5.38 2.86
N PRO A 143 -19.90 6.43 3.09
CA PRO A 143 -21.28 6.51 2.59
C PRO A 143 -21.34 6.43 1.06
N GLY A 144 -22.28 5.64 0.55
CA GLY A 144 -22.53 5.51 -0.90
C GLY A 144 -21.50 4.65 -1.64
N THR A 145 -20.59 3.98 -0.93
CA THR A 145 -19.65 3.04 -1.55
C THR A 145 -20.38 1.76 -1.91
N LEU A 146 -20.48 1.47 -3.20
CA LEU A 146 -20.94 0.19 -3.70
C LEU A 146 -19.73 -0.75 -3.76
N LEU A 147 -19.60 -1.65 -2.79
CA LEU A 147 -18.64 -2.77 -2.83
C LEU A 147 -19.15 -3.82 -3.84
N GLY A 148 -19.14 -3.46 -5.11
CA GLY A 148 -19.80 -4.24 -6.16
C GLY A 148 -18.85 -4.77 -7.24
N ALA A 149 -17.55 -4.75 -7.03
CA ALA A 149 -16.65 -5.45 -7.95
C ALA A 149 -16.93 -6.95 -7.86
N LYS A 150 -17.59 -7.49 -8.89
CA LYS A 150 -17.80 -8.91 -9.03
C LYS A 150 -16.42 -9.54 -9.16
N LEU A 151 -16.00 -10.33 -8.17
CA LEU A 151 -14.78 -11.11 -8.26
C LEU A 151 -14.89 -11.99 -9.51
N SER A 152 -14.06 -11.75 -10.50
CA SER A 152 -13.86 -12.67 -11.61
C SER A 152 -13.18 -13.91 -11.05
N GLY A 153 -13.56 -15.12 -11.43
CA GLY A 153 -13.15 -16.41 -10.91
C GLY A 153 -11.82 -16.51 -10.15
N LEU A 154 -11.71 -17.48 -9.29
CA LEU A 154 -10.52 -17.73 -8.44
C LEU A 154 -9.44 -18.57 -9.16
N GLN A 155 -9.47 -18.61 -10.49
CA GLN A 155 -8.49 -19.37 -11.27
C GLN A 155 -7.25 -18.53 -11.54
N PRO A 156 -6.05 -19.14 -11.47
CA PRO A 156 -4.82 -18.47 -11.86
C PRO A 156 -4.89 -17.93 -13.29
N ARG A 157 -4.35 -16.72 -13.48
CA ARG A 157 -4.33 -16.00 -14.74
C ARG A 157 -2.90 -15.76 -15.20
N HIS A 158 -2.74 -15.42 -16.47
CA HIS A 158 -1.42 -15.14 -17.01
C HIS A 158 -0.83 -13.87 -16.39
N PHE A 159 0.35 -13.98 -15.78
CA PHE A 159 0.98 -12.89 -15.02
C PHE A 159 1.10 -11.58 -15.80
N ARG A 160 1.43 -11.64 -17.10
CA ARG A 160 1.58 -10.44 -17.94
C ARG A 160 0.27 -9.64 -18.06
N ASP A 161 -0.87 -10.30 -18.04
CA ASP A 161 -2.17 -9.64 -18.12
C ASP A 161 -2.51 -9.01 -16.78
N LEU A 162 -2.24 -9.71 -15.68
CA LEU A 162 -2.41 -9.19 -14.33
C LEU A 162 -1.53 -7.95 -14.09
N GLN A 163 -0.28 -7.99 -14.55
CA GLN A 163 0.64 -6.86 -14.44
C GLN A 163 0.10 -5.63 -15.16
N LYS A 164 -0.39 -5.77 -16.40
CA LYS A 164 -0.96 -4.65 -17.16
C LYS A 164 -2.19 -4.05 -16.49
N GLU A 165 -3.08 -4.89 -15.95
CA GLU A 165 -4.26 -4.43 -15.21
C GLU A 165 -3.84 -3.66 -13.95
N ALA A 166 -2.86 -4.17 -13.20
CA ALA A 166 -2.36 -3.52 -12.01
C ALA A 166 -1.66 -2.19 -12.34
N GLU A 167 -0.82 -2.14 -13.37
CA GLU A 167 -0.17 -0.91 -13.84
C GLU A 167 -1.18 0.20 -14.16
N ALA A 168 -2.32 -0.16 -14.75
CA ALA A 168 -3.35 0.80 -15.10
C ALA A 168 -4.13 1.32 -13.88
N ALA A 169 -4.18 0.55 -12.78
CA ALA A 169 -5.00 0.84 -11.60
C ALA A 169 -4.24 1.47 -10.44
N VAL A 170 -2.90 1.39 -10.41
CA VAL A 170 -2.09 1.97 -9.33
C VAL A 170 -1.74 3.43 -9.57
N MET A 171 -1.65 4.19 -8.49
CA MET A 171 -1.32 5.61 -8.51
C MET A 171 -0.25 5.91 -7.46
N LEU A 172 0.71 6.77 -7.82
CA LEU A 172 1.61 7.36 -6.84
C LEU A 172 0.86 8.45 -6.08
N VAL A 173 0.83 8.34 -4.75
CA VAL A 173 0.24 9.35 -3.87
C VAL A 173 1.37 10.10 -3.18
N TYR A 174 1.32 11.43 -3.23
CA TYR A 174 2.23 12.29 -2.48
C TYR A 174 1.46 13.45 -1.87
N SER A 175 1.93 13.92 -0.71
CA SER A 175 1.37 15.10 -0.06
C SER A 175 2.25 16.32 -0.36
N ILE A 176 1.62 17.44 -0.71
CA ILE A 176 2.29 18.72 -0.81
C ILE A 176 2.07 19.42 0.53
N THR A 177 3.09 19.45 1.37
CA THR A 177 3.10 20.33 2.54
C THR A 177 3.64 21.68 2.10
N ASN A 178 2.82 22.74 2.17
CA ASN A 178 3.39 24.08 2.09
C ASN A 178 4.37 24.23 3.26
N PRO A 179 5.64 24.63 3.00
CA PRO A 179 6.56 24.89 4.10
C PRO A 179 5.90 25.90 5.04
N ALA A 180 5.90 25.60 6.34
CA ALA A 180 5.44 26.55 7.33
C ALA A 180 6.21 27.89 7.11
N PRO A 181 5.54 29.04 7.23
CA PRO A 181 6.23 30.33 7.10
C PRO A 181 7.44 30.31 8.04
N ALA A 182 8.60 30.64 7.49
CA ALA A 182 9.86 30.67 8.25
C ALA A 182 9.64 31.45 9.54
N ALA A 183 10.01 30.88 10.68
CA ALA A 183 9.97 31.57 11.94
C ALA A 183 10.76 32.90 11.80
N PRO A 184 10.25 34.01 12.32
CA PRO A 184 10.97 35.30 12.24
C PRO A 184 12.34 35.11 12.86
N ALA A 185 13.38 35.61 12.15
CA ALA A 185 14.74 35.52 12.61
C ALA A 185 14.85 36.15 14.02
N PRO A 186 15.59 35.54 14.95
CA PRO A 186 15.77 36.12 16.28
C PRO A 186 16.30 37.53 16.14
N GLN A 187 15.55 38.49 16.67
CA GLN A 187 16.00 39.90 16.71
C GLN A 187 17.29 39.95 17.51
N GLY A 188 18.33 40.44 16.86
CA GLY A 188 19.66 40.53 17.45
C GLY A 188 19.63 41.25 18.79
N LEU A 189 20.22 40.63 19.79
CA LEU A 189 20.62 41.27 21.04
C LEU A 189 21.58 42.44 20.68
N GLN A 190 21.06 43.66 20.80
CA GLN A 190 21.92 44.83 20.80
C GLN A 190 22.83 44.74 22.03
N SER A 191 24.12 44.63 21.82
CA SER A 191 25.11 44.74 22.89
C SER A 191 25.05 46.13 23.48
N PRO A 192 24.99 46.30 24.81
CA PRO A 192 25.15 47.59 25.44
C PRO A 192 26.63 48.06 25.29
N MET A 193 26.80 49.31 24.95
CA MET A 193 28.11 50.01 24.97
C MET A 193 28.64 50.13 26.40
#